data_d3b7213c5156e182f5574364d0c1c56f
#
_entry.id   d3b7213c5156e182f5574364d0c1c56f
#
_cell.length_a   1.000
_cell.length_b   1.000
_cell.length_c   1.000
_cell.angle_alpha   90.00
_cell.angle_beta   90.00
_cell.angle_gamma   90.00
#
_symmetry.space_group_name_H-M   'P 1'
#
loop_
_entity.id
_entity.type
_entity.pdbx_description
1 polymer ?
#
loop_
_entity_poly.entity_id
_entity_poly.type
_entity_poly.pdbx_seq_one_letter_code
_entity_poly.pdbx_strand_id
1 'polypeptide(L)'
;MTKMKKHIALVLVLLVAGTAFAGPKPRKNSRTEMGIHGNAIYVIEYTYNLRGGRDGGRQLVCIDSITFDKRGNFADKFRTKADDYTWYSYYFDVNGYSLGWNEYNREKMLTGRTAYLNDRDGNRIERTVFLGNQMTKKESSKFINGLKMEEQSFDQDGEMTEKRTYKYDQKGNCTEMEFYNRDGELMQHYLYKYDARGNRIEWRFYDADEFLSALTTYYYDDHDNLIEVSSFNYDEHLNWKHSYVYEYDEDDNWVRQTIYRNNVPYQVIEREIAFPAN
;
A
#
# COMPACT_ATOMS: atom_id res chain seq x y z
N MET A 1 -8.37 -8.38 -41.09
CA MET A 1 -7.82 -7.25 -40.30
C MET A 1 -8.56 -7.19 -38.97
N THR A 2 -8.02 -7.86 -37.97
CA THR A 2 -8.66 -8.00 -36.64
C THR A 2 -8.08 -6.91 -35.73
N LYS A 3 -8.94 -5.98 -35.31
CA LYS A 3 -8.55 -4.91 -34.37
C LYS A 3 -8.26 -5.52 -33.00
N MET A 4 -6.99 -5.57 -32.62
CA MET A 4 -6.57 -5.81 -31.24
C MET A 4 -7.05 -4.66 -30.35
N LYS A 5 -8.01 -4.92 -29.48
CA LYS A 5 -8.36 -4.00 -28.38
C LYS A 5 -7.23 -4.02 -27.37
N LYS A 6 -6.47 -2.95 -27.31
CA LYS A 6 -5.50 -2.70 -26.23
C LYS A 6 -6.29 -2.51 -24.93
N HIS A 7 -6.29 -3.50 -24.08
CA HIS A 7 -6.73 -3.34 -22.69
C HIS A 7 -5.59 -2.61 -21.96
N ILE A 8 -5.79 -1.32 -21.73
CA ILE A 8 -4.97 -0.57 -20.77
C ILE A 8 -5.39 -1.09 -19.40
N ALA A 9 -4.62 -2.01 -18.87
CA ALA A 9 -4.70 -2.37 -17.47
C ALA A 9 -4.31 -1.12 -16.67
N LEU A 10 -5.30 -0.49 -16.06
CA LEU A 10 -5.08 0.55 -15.05
C LEU A 10 -4.47 -0.17 -13.85
N VAL A 11 -3.14 -0.21 -13.79
CA VAL A 11 -2.42 -0.64 -12.59
C VAL A 11 -2.72 0.41 -11.53
N LEU A 12 -3.71 0.11 -10.71
CA LEU A 12 -3.94 0.81 -9.47
C LEU A 12 -2.72 0.50 -8.60
N VAL A 13 -1.72 1.37 -8.63
CA VAL A 13 -0.62 1.33 -7.66
C VAL A 13 -1.27 1.67 -6.32
N LEU A 14 -1.75 0.65 -5.63
CA LEU A 14 -1.91 0.71 -4.19
C LEU A 14 -0.51 1.04 -3.65
N LEU A 15 -0.30 2.30 -3.30
CA LEU A 15 0.77 2.73 -2.41
C LEU A 15 0.54 2.05 -1.05
N VAL A 16 0.84 0.75 -0.99
CA VAL A 16 1.31 0.18 0.25
C VAL A 16 2.68 0.84 0.40
N ALA A 17 2.78 1.83 1.26
CA ALA A 17 4.07 2.28 1.77
C ALA A 17 4.76 1.01 2.27
N GLY A 18 5.59 0.41 1.40
CA GLY A 18 6.36 -0.77 1.72
C GLY A 18 7.35 -0.33 2.77
N THR A 19 7.03 -0.55 4.04
CA THR A 19 7.99 -0.45 5.12
C THR A 19 9.09 -1.43 4.80
N ALA A 20 10.18 -0.93 4.23
CA ALA A 20 11.43 -1.66 4.17
C ALA A 20 11.81 -1.94 5.62
N PHE A 21 11.73 -3.21 6.03
CA PHE A 21 12.15 -3.64 7.35
C PHE A 21 13.67 -3.62 7.42
N ALA A 22 14.23 -2.48 7.76
CA ALA A 22 15.52 -2.42 8.41
C ALA A 22 15.35 -2.99 9.82
N GLY A 23 16.20 -3.90 10.32
CA GLY A 23 16.17 -4.52 11.66
C GLY A 23 15.23 -3.88 12.70
N PRO A 24 15.08 -4.24 13.93
CA PRO A 24 13.95 -3.89 14.76
C PRO A 24 13.83 -2.37 14.95
N LYS A 25 13.30 -1.68 13.92
CA LYS A 25 12.77 -0.33 14.09
C LYS A 25 11.57 -0.44 15.03
N PRO A 26 11.36 0.56 15.91
CA PRO A 26 10.14 0.62 16.70
C PRO A 26 8.97 0.45 15.77
N ARG A 27 8.12 -0.51 16.06
CA ARG A 27 6.96 -0.80 15.22
C ARG A 27 6.06 0.42 15.19
N LYS A 28 5.84 0.97 13.99
CA LYS A 28 4.80 1.98 13.77
C LYS A 28 3.45 1.29 13.92
N ASN A 29 2.53 1.88 14.68
CA ASN A 29 1.12 1.48 14.65
C ASN A 29 0.42 2.11 13.43
N SER A 30 -0.79 1.66 13.13
CA SER A 30 -1.53 2.10 11.94
C SER A 30 -1.75 3.61 11.89
N ARG A 31 -1.98 4.26 13.03
CA ARG A 31 -2.15 5.71 13.16
C ARG A 31 -0.87 6.46 12.74
N THR A 32 0.27 6.01 13.25
CA THR A 32 1.58 6.59 12.88
C THR A 32 1.92 6.35 11.41
N GLU A 33 1.54 5.18 10.86
CA GLU A 33 1.72 4.88 9.43
C GLU A 33 0.87 5.80 8.53
N MET A 34 -0.27 6.28 9.03
CA MET A 34 -1.08 7.28 8.34
C MET A 34 -0.55 8.72 8.48
N GLY A 35 0.57 8.93 9.18
CA GLY A 35 1.11 10.27 9.46
C GLY A 35 0.22 11.07 10.41
N ILE A 36 -0.44 10.41 11.36
CA ILE A 36 -1.28 11.06 12.37
C ILE A 36 -0.50 11.11 13.69
N HIS A 37 -0.32 12.33 14.17
CA HIS A 37 0.30 12.63 15.45
C HIS A 37 -0.76 12.61 16.58
N GLY A 38 -0.32 12.34 17.80
CA GLY A 38 -1.21 12.28 18.96
C GLY A 38 -1.98 10.97 19.08
N ASN A 39 -3.06 10.99 19.85
CA ASN A 39 -3.85 9.82 20.21
C ASN A 39 -5.24 9.82 19.57
N ALA A 40 -5.32 10.19 18.28
CA ALA A 40 -6.58 10.19 17.54
C ALA A 40 -7.34 8.87 17.71
N ILE A 41 -8.67 8.97 17.89
CA ILE A 41 -9.58 7.83 18.07
C ILE A 41 -10.24 7.43 16.76
N TYR A 42 -10.46 8.39 15.86
CA TYR A 42 -10.90 8.10 14.49
C TYR A 42 -10.45 9.16 13.50
N VAL A 43 -10.51 8.79 12.22
CA VAL A 43 -10.28 9.67 11.05
C VAL A 43 -11.37 9.40 10.04
N ILE A 44 -11.91 10.46 9.43
CA ILE A 44 -12.73 10.36 8.23
C ILE A 44 -11.97 10.98 7.08
N GLU A 45 -11.81 10.22 5.99
CA GLU A 45 -11.20 10.68 4.74
C GLU A 45 -12.27 10.82 3.67
N TYR A 46 -12.41 12.02 3.11
CA TYR A 46 -13.29 12.32 1.98
C TYR A 46 -12.45 12.46 0.71
N THR A 47 -12.68 11.60 -0.27
CA THR A 47 -11.99 11.67 -1.56
C THR A 47 -12.90 12.27 -2.62
N TYR A 48 -12.44 13.33 -3.28
CA TYR A 48 -13.17 14.02 -4.33
C TYR A 48 -12.38 14.01 -5.64
N ASN A 49 -13.05 13.70 -6.76
CA ASN A 49 -12.51 13.99 -8.08
C ASN A 49 -12.81 15.46 -8.44
N LEU A 50 -11.83 16.11 -9.08
CA LEU A 50 -11.95 17.47 -9.59
C LEU A 50 -12.30 17.41 -11.07
N ARG A 51 -13.42 18.03 -11.48
CA ARG A 51 -13.84 18.12 -12.88
C ARG A 51 -13.44 19.48 -13.44
N GLY A 52 -12.69 19.51 -14.55
CA GLY A 52 -12.37 20.76 -15.25
C GLY A 52 -11.33 21.68 -14.56
N GLY A 53 -10.45 21.11 -13.72
CA GLY A 53 -9.41 21.89 -13.02
C GLY A 53 -9.92 22.57 -11.74
N ARG A 54 -9.20 23.65 -11.30
CA ARG A 54 -9.49 24.34 -10.01
C ARG A 54 -10.92 24.87 -9.86
N ASP A 55 -11.55 25.32 -10.96
CA ASP A 55 -12.88 25.91 -10.95
C ASP A 55 -13.99 24.92 -11.31
N GLY A 56 -13.63 23.67 -11.62
CA GLY A 56 -14.57 22.58 -11.89
C GLY A 56 -15.16 22.01 -10.60
N GLY A 57 -16.42 21.56 -10.67
CA GLY A 57 -17.13 21.01 -9.51
C GLY A 57 -16.39 19.82 -8.88
N ARG A 58 -16.49 19.71 -7.55
CA ARG A 58 -16.00 18.56 -6.77
C ARG A 58 -17.03 17.45 -6.80
N GLN A 59 -16.62 16.22 -7.09
CA GLN A 59 -17.47 15.03 -7.01
C GLN A 59 -16.94 14.10 -5.95
N LEU A 60 -17.70 13.89 -4.87
CA LEU A 60 -17.38 12.90 -3.86
C LEU A 60 -17.32 11.50 -4.50
N VAL A 61 -16.22 10.79 -4.27
CA VAL A 61 -15.95 9.45 -4.83
C VAL A 61 -15.99 8.40 -3.73
N CYS A 62 -15.40 8.70 -2.58
CA CYS A 62 -15.23 7.76 -1.49
C CYS A 62 -15.22 8.48 -0.13
N ILE A 63 -15.78 7.82 0.88
CA ILE A 63 -15.63 8.17 2.28
C ILE A 63 -15.03 6.95 2.98
N ASP A 64 -13.89 7.14 3.63
CA ASP A 64 -13.29 6.14 4.52
C ASP A 64 -13.40 6.64 5.97
N SER A 65 -14.14 5.93 6.81
CA SER A 65 -14.19 6.18 8.27
C SER A 65 -13.36 5.11 8.97
N ILE A 66 -12.33 5.53 9.68
CA ILE A 66 -11.31 4.66 10.27
C ILE A 66 -11.28 4.89 11.77
N THR A 67 -11.38 3.83 12.56
CA THR A 67 -11.21 3.85 14.00
C THR A 67 -9.92 3.17 14.44
N PHE A 68 -9.39 3.60 15.58
CA PHE A 68 -8.16 3.05 16.15
C PHE A 68 -8.41 2.43 17.51
N ASP A 69 -7.69 1.36 17.83
CA ASP A 69 -7.62 0.82 19.17
C ASP A 69 -6.77 1.71 20.10
N LYS A 70 -6.72 1.39 21.39
CA LYS A 70 -5.92 2.14 22.38
C LYS A 70 -4.43 2.19 22.10
N ARG A 71 -3.90 1.28 21.25
CA ARG A 71 -2.50 1.22 20.82
C ARG A 71 -2.26 1.98 19.53
N GLY A 72 -3.32 2.51 18.89
CA GLY A 72 -3.27 3.20 17.61
C GLY A 72 -3.24 2.26 16.40
N ASN A 73 -3.56 0.98 16.56
CA ASN A 73 -3.78 0.10 15.42
C ASN A 73 -5.19 0.30 14.87
N PHE A 74 -5.40 -0.03 13.60
CA PHE A 74 -6.75 -0.05 13.03
C PHE A 74 -7.66 -0.98 13.84
N ALA A 75 -8.84 -0.51 14.21
CA ALA A 75 -9.91 -1.34 14.74
C ALA A 75 -10.88 -1.70 13.62
N ASP A 76 -11.53 -0.68 13.05
CA ASP A 76 -12.47 -0.83 11.95
C ASP A 76 -12.20 0.22 10.87
N LYS A 77 -12.52 -0.12 9.63
CA LYS A 77 -12.58 0.81 8.52
C LYS A 77 -13.89 0.61 7.75
N PHE A 78 -14.65 1.66 7.59
CA PHE A 78 -15.87 1.68 6.80
C PHE A 78 -15.60 2.48 5.53
N ARG A 79 -15.75 1.84 4.38
CA ARG A 79 -15.61 2.48 3.08
C ARG A 79 -16.95 2.59 2.38
N THR A 80 -17.34 3.81 2.01
CA THR A 80 -18.50 4.08 1.18
C THR A 80 -18.05 4.67 -0.14
N LYS A 81 -18.41 4.03 -1.25
CA LYS A 81 -18.09 4.47 -2.61
C LYS A 81 -19.33 4.33 -3.48
N ALA A 82 -19.95 5.47 -3.87
CA ALA A 82 -21.25 5.50 -4.54
C ALA A 82 -22.30 4.66 -3.77
N ASP A 83 -22.82 3.58 -4.37
CA ASP A 83 -23.78 2.67 -3.75
C ASP A 83 -23.14 1.48 -3.05
N ASP A 84 -21.82 1.36 -3.09
CA ASP A 84 -21.07 0.28 -2.48
C ASP A 84 -20.64 0.66 -1.06
N TYR A 85 -20.71 -0.32 -0.16
CA TYR A 85 -20.32 -0.19 1.23
C TYR A 85 -19.52 -1.42 1.65
N THR A 86 -18.34 -1.20 2.19
CA THR A 86 -17.48 -2.25 2.70
C THR A 86 -17.03 -1.90 4.12
N TRP A 87 -17.15 -2.86 5.02
CA TRP A 87 -16.62 -2.77 6.37
C TRP A 87 -15.47 -3.74 6.54
N TYR A 88 -14.31 -3.24 7.02
CA TYR A 88 -13.15 -4.02 7.40
C TYR A 88 -12.99 -3.99 8.91
N SER A 89 -12.86 -5.16 9.55
CA SER A 89 -12.57 -5.28 10.98
C SER A 89 -11.21 -5.96 11.16
N TYR A 90 -10.30 -5.32 11.90
CA TYR A 90 -8.89 -5.70 12.01
C TYR A 90 -8.61 -6.39 13.35
N TYR A 91 -7.70 -7.36 13.34
CA TYR A 91 -7.35 -8.15 14.52
C TYR A 91 -5.86 -8.11 14.79
N PHE A 92 -5.50 -7.96 16.07
CA PHE A 92 -4.13 -7.92 16.53
C PHE A 92 -3.97 -8.84 17.76
N ASP A 93 -2.76 -9.38 17.94
CA ASP A 93 -2.42 -10.11 19.14
C ASP A 93 -2.11 -9.19 20.32
N VAL A 94 -1.78 -9.79 21.47
CA VAL A 94 -1.45 -9.05 22.70
C VAL A 94 -0.18 -8.18 22.56
N ASN A 95 0.71 -8.50 21.62
CA ASN A 95 1.92 -7.74 21.29
C ASN A 95 1.64 -6.66 20.24
N GLY A 96 0.41 -6.61 19.69
CA GLY A 96 -0.01 -5.70 18.63
C GLY A 96 0.43 -6.15 17.24
N TYR A 97 0.83 -7.41 17.02
CA TYR A 97 1.05 -7.95 15.67
C TYR A 97 -0.29 -8.23 14.99
N SER A 98 -0.42 -7.80 13.73
CA SER A 98 -1.65 -8.03 12.99
C SER A 98 -1.89 -9.52 12.79
N LEU A 99 -3.09 -9.99 13.13
CA LEU A 99 -3.57 -11.35 12.86
C LEU A 99 -4.42 -11.41 11.58
N GLY A 100 -4.75 -10.25 10.99
CA GLY A 100 -5.53 -10.15 9.78
C GLY A 100 -6.73 -9.21 9.90
N TRP A 101 -7.66 -9.40 8.99
CA TRP A 101 -8.90 -8.62 8.92
C TRP A 101 -10.01 -9.40 8.24
N ASN A 102 -11.25 -9.04 8.55
CA ASN A 102 -12.46 -9.50 7.88
C ASN A 102 -13.07 -8.38 7.05
N GLU A 103 -13.70 -8.74 5.94
CA GLU A 103 -14.44 -7.85 5.06
C GLU A 103 -15.91 -8.23 5.05
N TYR A 104 -16.78 -7.23 5.18
CA TYR A 104 -18.22 -7.41 5.22
C TYR A 104 -18.89 -6.43 4.25
N ASN A 105 -20.00 -6.88 3.64
CA ASN A 105 -20.86 -6.02 2.83
C ASN A 105 -21.83 -5.20 3.71
N ARG A 106 -22.73 -4.44 3.04
CA ARG A 106 -23.76 -3.61 3.68
C ARG A 106 -24.68 -4.42 4.60
N GLU A 107 -25.00 -5.66 4.25
CA GLU A 107 -25.85 -6.58 5.02
C GLU A 107 -25.09 -7.27 6.16
N LYS A 108 -23.85 -6.85 6.44
CA LYS A 108 -22.94 -7.45 7.41
C LYS A 108 -22.62 -8.92 7.16
N MET A 109 -22.73 -9.36 5.92
CA MET A 109 -22.29 -10.70 5.52
C MET A 109 -20.79 -10.68 5.25
N LEU A 110 -20.08 -11.69 5.73
CA LEU A 110 -18.64 -11.87 5.48
C LEU A 110 -18.42 -12.15 3.98
N THR A 111 -17.73 -11.25 3.30
CA THR A 111 -17.37 -11.36 1.88
C THR A 111 -15.94 -11.79 1.67
N GLY A 112 -15.03 -11.44 2.59
CA GLY A 112 -13.64 -11.80 2.52
C GLY A 112 -12.96 -11.84 3.88
N ARG A 113 -11.85 -12.52 3.96
CA ARG A 113 -11.00 -12.58 5.14
C ARG A 113 -9.54 -12.72 4.72
N THR A 114 -8.65 -12.00 5.41
CA THR A 114 -7.22 -12.25 5.37
C THR A 114 -6.76 -12.65 6.77
N ALA A 115 -6.04 -13.75 6.88
CA ALA A 115 -5.45 -14.21 8.14
C ALA A 115 -3.92 -14.20 8.04
N TYR A 116 -3.25 -13.87 9.14
CA TYR A 116 -1.80 -13.85 9.25
C TYR A 116 -1.33 -14.78 10.36
N LEU A 117 -0.23 -15.47 10.10
CA LEU A 117 0.57 -16.13 11.10
C LEU A 117 1.90 -15.40 11.24
N ASN A 118 2.23 -14.99 12.44
CA ASN A 118 3.50 -14.34 12.76
C ASN A 118 4.38 -15.30 13.57
N ASP A 119 5.71 -15.17 13.42
CA ASP A 119 6.66 -15.81 14.31
C ASP A 119 6.76 -15.06 15.66
N ARG A 120 7.66 -15.49 16.54
CA ARG A 120 7.86 -14.86 17.87
C ARG A 120 8.38 -13.44 17.81
N ASP A 121 9.07 -13.09 16.73
CA ASP A 121 9.65 -11.77 16.50
C ASP A 121 8.67 -10.84 15.76
N GLY A 122 7.47 -11.34 15.41
CA GLY A 122 6.40 -10.62 14.74
C GLY A 122 6.58 -10.55 13.21
N ASN A 123 7.47 -11.36 12.65
CA ASN A 123 7.57 -11.49 11.20
C ASN A 123 6.38 -12.28 10.68
N ARG A 124 5.72 -11.77 9.64
CA ARG A 124 4.59 -12.47 9.01
C ARG A 124 5.09 -13.61 8.15
N ILE A 125 5.07 -14.81 8.71
CA ILE A 125 5.53 -16.04 8.04
C ILE A 125 4.47 -16.67 7.14
N GLU A 126 3.18 -16.34 7.34
CA GLU A 126 2.09 -16.81 6.48
C GLU A 126 1.02 -15.72 6.32
N ARG A 127 0.43 -15.66 5.13
CA ARG A 127 -0.79 -14.91 4.80
C ARG A 127 -1.74 -15.82 4.04
N THR A 128 -2.98 -15.95 4.52
CA THR A 128 -4.03 -16.71 3.86
C THR A 128 -5.20 -15.80 3.52
N VAL A 129 -5.67 -15.84 2.28
CA VAL A 129 -6.78 -15.05 1.76
C VAL A 129 -7.98 -15.96 1.49
N PHE A 130 -9.15 -15.51 1.91
CA PHE A 130 -10.42 -16.20 1.70
C PHE A 130 -11.42 -15.29 1.01
N LEU A 131 -12.20 -15.85 0.09
CA LEU A 131 -13.41 -15.25 -0.45
C LEU A 131 -14.58 -15.99 0.22
N GLY A 132 -15.33 -15.29 1.07
CA GLY A 132 -16.24 -15.95 2.01
C GLY A 132 -15.47 -16.94 2.89
N ASN A 133 -15.84 -18.22 2.81
CA ASN A 133 -15.19 -19.30 3.56
C ASN A 133 -14.17 -20.12 2.73
N GLN A 134 -14.03 -19.82 1.44
CA GLN A 134 -13.12 -20.53 0.55
C GLN A 134 -11.74 -19.86 0.55
N MET A 135 -10.69 -20.64 0.85
CA MET A 135 -9.32 -20.17 0.65
C MET A 135 -9.05 -20.01 -0.85
N THR A 136 -8.54 -18.84 -1.23
CA THR A 136 -8.21 -18.52 -2.62
C THR A 136 -6.72 -18.36 -2.86
N LYS A 137 -5.96 -17.98 -1.83
CA LYS A 137 -4.52 -17.80 -1.92
C LYS A 137 -3.87 -17.99 -0.56
N LYS A 138 -2.69 -18.61 -0.56
CA LYS A 138 -1.81 -18.69 0.59
C LYS A 138 -0.42 -18.19 0.21
N GLU A 139 0.21 -17.41 1.07
CA GLU A 139 1.59 -16.97 0.94
C GLU A 139 2.39 -17.45 2.16
N SER A 140 3.60 -17.96 1.90
CA SER A 140 4.55 -18.39 2.94
C SER A 140 5.83 -17.58 2.76
N SER A 141 6.38 -17.03 3.86
CA SER A 141 7.57 -16.20 3.83
C SER A 141 8.66 -16.73 4.75
N LYS A 142 9.93 -16.66 4.29
CA LYS A 142 11.12 -16.98 5.08
C LYS A 142 11.85 -15.70 5.46
N PHE A 143 12.25 -15.61 6.73
CA PHE A 143 12.97 -14.47 7.28
C PHE A 143 14.34 -14.89 7.82
N ILE A 144 15.33 -14.01 7.66
CA ILE A 144 16.65 -14.14 8.28
C ILE A 144 16.94 -12.78 8.93
N ASN A 145 17.20 -12.75 10.23
CA ASN A 145 17.45 -11.53 11.03
C ASN A 145 16.36 -10.45 10.84
N GLY A 146 15.08 -10.86 10.76
CA GLY A 146 13.95 -9.96 10.56
C GLY A 146 13.76 -9.46 9.11
N LEU A 147 14.60 -9.88 8.16
CA LEU A 147 14.48 -9.53 6.76
C LEU A 147 13.83 -10.68 5.97
N LYS A 148 12.82 -10.37 5.17
CA LYS A 148 12.14 -11.35 4.31
C LYS A 148 13.06 -11.73 3.16
N MET A 149 13.54 -12.96 3.12
CA MET A 149 14.44 -13.44 2.06
C MET A 149 13.70 -14.09 0.91
N GLU A 150 12.57 -14.72 1.19
CA GLU A 150 11.79 -15.46 0.21
C GLU A 150 10.29 -15.38 0.56
N GLU A 151 9.46 -15.37 -0.48
CA GLU A 151 8.02 -15.54 -0.37
C GLU A 151 7.54 -16.47 -1.48
N GLN A 152 6.68 -17.42 -1.13
CA GLN A 152 6.03 -18.34 -2.06
C GLN A 152 4.52 -18.17 -1.98
N SER A 153 3.86 -18.15 -3.13
CA SER A 153 2.40 -18.13 -3.21
C SER A 153 1.86 -19.46 -3.70
N PHE A 154 0.72 -19.85 -3.14
CA PHE A 154 0.02 -21.09 -3.44
C PHE A 154 -1.44 -20.77 -3.78
N ASP A 155 -2.01 -21.52 -4.69
CA ASP A 155 -3.43 -21.46 -5.03
C ASP A 155 -4.29 -22.23 -4.01
N GLN A 156 -5.59 -22.37 -4.32
CA GLN A 156 -6.55 -23.07 -3.49
C GLN A 156 -6.29 -24.59 -3.36
N ASP A 157 -5.59 -25.18 -4.34
CA ASP A 157 -5.26 -26.59 -4.40
C ASP A 157 -3.93 -26.90 -3.70
N GLY A 158 -3.23 -25.85 -3.23
CA GLY A 158 -1.94 -25.94 -2.56
C GLY A 158 -0.76 -26.02 -3.52
N GLU A 159 -0.97 -25.80 -4.82
CA GLU A 159 0.08 -25.77 -5.82
C GLU A 159 0.79 -24.42 -5.78
N MET A 160 2.14 -24.43 -5.79
CA MET A 160 2.93 -23.20 -5.85
C MET A 160 2.70 -22.51 -7.21
N THR A 161 2.34 -21.25 -7.15
CA THR A 161 2.08 -20.42 -8.35
C THR A 161 3.20 -19.47 -8.68
N GLU A 162 3.88 -18.94 -7.66
CA GLU A 162 4.93 -17.95 -7.80
C GLU A 162 5.89 -17.97 -6.61
N LYS A 163 7.13 -17.52 -6.86
CA LYS A 163 8.14 -17.28 -5.82
C LYS A 163 8.78 -15.92 -6.00
N ARG A 164 9.07 -15.24 -4.88
CA ARG A 164 9.85 -14.00 -4.83
C ARG A 164 11.06 -14.16 -3.93
N THR A 165 12.18 -13.56 -4.34
CA THR A 165 13.40 -13.44 -3.54
C THR A 165 13.75 -11.98 -3.33
N TYR A 166 14.45 -11.66 -2.23
CA TYR A 166 14.72 -10.30 -1.82
C TYR A 166 16.19 -10.15 -1.40
N LYS A 167 16.82 -9.02 -1.79
CA LYS A 167 18.15 -8.62 -1.30
C LYS A 167 18.07 -7.26 -0.62
N TYR A 168 18.99 -7.01 0.30
CA TYR A 168 18.94 -5.83 1.15
C TYR A 168 20.31 -5.16 1.26
N ASP A 169 20.33 -3.85 1.47
CA ASP A 169 21.52 -3.12 1.84
C ASP A 169 21.84 -3.30 3.35
N GLN A 170 22.96 -2.71 3.79
CA GLN A 170 23.40 -2.78 5.18
C GLN A 170 22.43 -2.07 6.16
N LYS A 171 21.56 -1.16 5.67
CA LYS A 171 20.53 -0.49 6.46
C LYS A 171 19.23 -1.32 6.53
N GLY A 172 19.15 -2.44 5.81
CA GLY A 172 17.98 -3.29 5.70
C GLY A 172 16.92 -2.77 4.72
N ASN A 173 17.27 -1.88 3.80
CA ASN A 173 16.39 -1.50 2.71
C ASN A 173 16.45 -2.59 1.63
N CYS A 174 15.30 -3.02 1.14
CA CYS A 174 15.20 -3.98 0.04
C CYS A 174 15.69 -3.32 -1.25
N THR A 175 16.85 -3.73 -1.75
CA THR A 175 17.46 -3.15 -2.96
C THR A 175 17.12 -3.91 -4.23
N GLU A 176 16.68 -5.16 -4.10
CA GLU A 176 16.38 -6.03 -5.23
C GLU A 176 15.25 -7.00 -4.88
N MET A 177 14.36 -7.27 -5.83
CA MET A 177 13.37 -8.32 -5.77
C MET A 177 13.30 -9.03 -7.12
N GLU A 178 13.33 -10.35 -7.09
CA GLU A 178 13.13 -11.20 -8.27
C GLU A 178 11.81 -11.97 -8.12
N PHE A 179 11.08 -12.08 -9.21
CA PHE A 179 9.82 -12.79 -9.30
C PHE A 179 9.97 -13.97 -10.27
N TYR A 180 9.62 -15.15 -9.80
CA TYR A 180 9.69 -16.40 -10.55
C TYR A 180 8.30 -17.02 -10.69
N ASN A 181 8.04 -17.66 -11.84
CA ASN A 181 6.84 -18.46 -12.05
C ASN A 181 6.92 -19.80 -11.29
N ARG A 182 5.87 -20.63 -11.44
CA ARG A 182 5.80 -21.97 -10.84
C ARG A 182 6.93 -22.92 -11.27
N ASP A 183 7.46 -22.73 -12.47
CA ASP A 183 8.50 -23.60 -13.07
C ASP A 183 9.91 -23.14 -12.66
N GLY A 184 10.02 -22.05 -11.89
CA GLY A 184 11.27 -21.48 -11.42
C GLY A 184 11.96 -20.58 -12.45
N GLU A 185 11.26 -20.17 -13.51
CA GLU A 185 11.77 -19.23 -14.51
C GLU A 185 11.61 -17.79 -14.01
N LEU A 186 12.66 -16.98 -14.18
CA LEU A 186 12.63 -15.55 -13.86
C LEU A 186 11.65 -14.85 -14.80
N MET A 187 10.67 -14.16 -14.21
CA MET A 187 9.65 -13.41 -14.95
C MET A 187 9.86 -11.90 -14.87
N GLN A 188 10.33 -11.43 -13.72
CA GLN A 188 10.47 -10.00 -13.44
C GLN A 188 11.60 -9.76 -12.45
N HIS A 189 12.35 -8.68 -12.66
CA HIS A 189 13.41 -8.24 -11.79
C HIS A 189 13.22 -6.77 -11.43
N TYR A 190 13.32 -6.44 -10.16
CA TYR A 190 13.09 -5.11 -9.62
C TYR A 190 14.30 -4.61 -8.86
N LEU A 191 14.73 -3.38 -9.16
CA LEU A 191 15.78 -2.69 -8.41
C LEU A 191 15.22 -1.44 -7.74
N TYR A 192 15.69 -1.18 -6.51
CA TYR A 192 15.24 -0.05 -5.71
C TYR A 192 16.41 0.77 -5.20
N LYS A 193 16.25 2.10 -5.15
CA LYS A 193 17.19 3.02 -4.49
C LYS A 193 16.48 3.80 -3.42
N TYR A 194 17.25 4.18 -2.40
CA TYR A 194 16.75 4.88 -1.22
C TYR A 194 17.60 6.10 -0.93
N ASP A 195 16.97 7.13 -0.32
CA ASP A 195 17.67 8.27 0.22
C ASP A 195 18.34 7.94 1.58
N ALA A 196 18.97 8.95 2.20
CA ALA A 196 19.63 8.77 3.49
C ALA A 196 18.64 8.47 4.64
N ARG A 197 17.37 8.90 4.52
CA ARG A 197 16.29 8.69 5.49
C ARG A 197 15.62 7.31 5.34
N GLY A 198 15.89 6.62 4.22
CA GLY A 198 15.31 5.31 3.89
C GLY A 198 14.03 5.40 3.06
N ASN A 199 13.72 6.54 2.48
CA ASN A 199 12.64 6.70 1.53
C ASN A 199 13.08 6.18 0.16
N ARG A 200 12.22 5.39 -0.49
CA ARG A 200 12.52 4.88 -1.82
C ARG A 200 12.43 5.99 -2.86
N ILE A 201 13.56 6.31 -3.51
CA ILE A 201 13.65 7.40 -4.51
C ILE A 201 13.61 6.89 -5.94
N GLU A 202 13.85 5.61 -6.17
CA GLU A 202 13.84 5.01 -7.52
C GLU A 202 13.35 3.56 -7.46
N TRP A 203 12.63 3.17 -8.49
CA TRP A 203 12.20 1.82 -8.77
C TRP A 203 12.39 1.53 -10.26
N ARG A 204 13.08 0.44 -10.57
CA ARG A 204 13.27 -0.06 -11.94
C ARG A 204 12.63 -1.42 -12.06
N PHE A 205 11.95 -1.63 -13.16
CA PHE A 205 11.34 -2.89 -13.53
C PHE A 205 11.95 -3.42 -14.82
N TYR A 206 12.47 -4.64 -14.76
CA TYR A 206 13.01 -5.39 -15.89
C TYR A 206 12.11 -6.60 -16.15
N ASP A 207 11.91 -6.94 -17.42
CA ASP A 207 11.21 -8.15 -17.83
C ASP A 207 12.08 -9.42 -17.68
N ALA A 208 11.56 -10.56 -18.16
CA ALA A 208 12.25 -11.86 -18.09
C ALA A 208 13.56 -11.90 -18.89
N ASP A 209 13.70 -11.08 -19.93
CA ASP A 209 14.89 -10.96 -20.77
C ASP A 209 15.87 -9.88 -20.27
N GLU A 210 15.64 -9.37 -19.06
CA GLU A 210 16.42 -8.29 -18.42
C GLU A 210 16.39 -6.95 -19.17
N PHE A 211 15.38 -6.70 -20.01
CA PHE A 211 15.17 -5.38 -20.61
C PHE A 211 14.43 -4.46 -19.64
N LEU A 212 14.92 -3.22 -19.50
CA LEU A 212 14.25 -2.20 -18.71
C LEU A 212 12.87 -1.90 -19.32
N SER A 213 11.80 -2.20 -18.56
CA SER A 213 10.42 -1.96 -19.01
C SER A 213 9.84 -0.67 -18.44
N ALA A 214 10.24 -0.30 -17.23
CA ALA A 214 9.79 0.94 -16.59
C ALA A 214 10.77 1.44 -15.53
N LEU A 215 10.81 2.75 -15.39
CA LEU A 215 11.50 3.48 -14.32
C LEU A 215 10.47 4.36 -13.61
N THR A 216 10.48 4.37 -12.28
CA THR A 216 9.68 5.30 -11.47
C THR A 216 10.57 6.00 -10.46
N THR A 217 10.43 7.32 -10.36
CA THR A 217 11.15 8.15 -9.37
C THR A 217 10.17 8.75 -8.37
N TYR A 218 10.65 9.00 -7.15
CA TYR A 218 9.88 9.49 -6.02
C TYR A 218 10.62 10.64 -5.35
N TYR A 219 9.89 11.67 -4.95
CA TYR A 219 10.42 12.81 -4.19
C TYR A 219 9.55 13.01 -2.93
N TYR A 220 10.21 13.39 -1.84
CA TYR A 220 9.60 13.54 -0.52
C TYR A 220 9.90 14.92 0.06
N ASP A 221 9.00 15.41 0.89
CA ASP A 221 9.23 16.62 1.70
C ASP A 221 10.04 16.31 2.97
N ASP A 222 10.20 17.33 3.82
CA ASP A 222 10.93 17.19 5.08
C ASP A 222 10.17 16.38 6.15
N HIS A 223 8.87 16.14 5.95
CA HIS A 223 8.02 15.27 6.80
C HIS A 223 7.95 13.83 6.30
N ASP A 224 8.78 13.46 5.30
CA ASP A 224 8.74 12.17 4.60
C ASP A 224 7.42 11.90 3.84
N ASN A 225 6.61 12.92 3.56
CA ASN A 225 5.47 12.78 2.69
C ASN A 225 5.90 12.76 1.23
N LEU A 226 5.30 11.88 0.44
CA LEU A 226 5.54 11.79 -1.00
C LEU A 226 4.97 13.03 -1.69
N ILE A 227 5.81 13.84 -2.34
CA ILE A 227 5.39 15.05 -3.06
C ILE A 227 5.37 14.90 -4.57
N GLU A 228 6.10 13.90 -5.11
CA GLU A 228 6.06 13.62 -6.55
C GLU A 228 6.36 12.15 -6.85
N VAL A 229 5.64 11.60 -7.84
CA VAL A 229 5.95 10.32 -8.50
C VAL A 229 5.94 10.54 -10.00
N SER A 230 7.01 10.13 -10.67
CA SER A 230 7.13 10.20 -12.11
C SER A 230 7.47 8.83 -12.66
N SER A 231 6.73 8.37 -13.67
CA SER A 231 6.98 7.10 -14.37
C SER A 231 7.47 7.35 -15.78
N PHE A 232 8.46 6.58 -16.18
CA PHE A 232 9.12 6.65 -17.48
C PHE A 232 9.06 5.28 -18.16
N ASN A 233 9.03 5.26 -19.49
CA ASN A 233 9.15 4.04 -20.27
C ASN A 233 10.62 3.60 -20.41
N TYR A 234 10.85 2.54 -21.18
CA TYR A 234 12.19 2.00 -21.46
C TYR A 234 13.13 2.99 -22.16
N ASP A 235 12.58 3.97 -22.91
CA ASP A 235 13.35 5.05 -23.58
C ASP A 235 13.54 6.27 -22.68
N GLU A 236 13.23 6.18 -21.39
CA GLU A 236 13.27 7.27 -20.41
C GLU A 236 12.34 8.44 -20.74
N HIS A 237 11.32 8.23 -21.59
CA HIS A 237 10.29 9.24 -21.82
C HIS A 237 9.25 9.21 -20.71
N LEU A 238 8.86 10.38 -20.24
CA LEU A 238 7.83 10.53 -19.19
C LEU A 238 6.49 9.97 -19.67
N ASN A 239 5.99 8.93 -18.98
CA ASN A 239 4.65 8.39 -19.21
C ASN A 239 3.59 9.20 -18.48
N TRP A 240 3.82 9.44 -17.19
CA TRP A 240 2.92 10.20 -16.33
C TRP A 240 3.66 10.72 -15.09
N LYS A 241 3.10 11.79 -14.55
CA LYS A 241 3.57 12.41 -13.31
C LYS A 241 2.39 12.70 -12.40
N HIS A 242 2.51 12.33 -11.13
CA HIS A 242 1.64 12.80 -10.05
C HIS A 242 2.43 13.67 -9.10
N SER A 243 1.84 14.78 -8.66
CA SER A 243 2.39 15.64 -7.62
C SER A 243 1.35 15.81 -6.52
N TYR A 244 1.81 15.98 -5.29
CA TYR A 244 0.99 16.03 -4.09
C TYR A 244 1.30 17.29 -3.32
N VAL A 245 0.26 18.01 -2.90
CA VAL A 245 0.38 19.20 -2.06
C VAL A 245 -0.45 18.95 -0.81
N TYR A 246 0.16 19.17 0.35
CA TYR A 246 -0.44 18.94 1.66
C TYR A 246 -0.73 20.24 2.38
N GLU A 247 -1.83 20.27 3.13
CA GLU A 247 -2.17 21.30 4.10
C GLU A 247 -2.26 20.61 5.47
N TYR A 248 -1.72 21.23 6.53
CA TYR A 248 -1.58 20.65 7.86
C TYR A 248 -2.41 21.42 8.89
N ASP A 249 -2.81 20.74 9.97
CA ASP A 249 -3.35 21.36 11.17
C ASP A 249 -2.23 21.87 12.11
N GLU A 250 -2.62 22.39 13.28
CA GLU A 250 -1.69 22.93 14.28
C GLU A 250 -0.83 21.84 14.95
N ASP A 251 -1.24 20.57 14.89
CA ASP A 251 -0.55 19.40 15.42
C ASP A 251 0.30 18.68 14.36
N ASP A 252 0.52 19.32 13.20
CA ASP A 252 1.33 18.79 12.10
C ASP A 252 0.73 17.55 11.41
N ASN A 253 -0.58 17.32 11.56
CA ASN A 253 -1.30 16.31 10.81
C ASN A 253 -1.74 16.88 9.47
N TRP A 254 -1.50 16.18 8.36
CA TRP A 254 -2.07 16.64 7.11
C TRP A 254 -3.59 16.43 7.09
N VAL A 255 -4.31 17.49 6.81
CA VAL A 255 -5.78 17.51 6.78
C VAL A 255 -6.33 17.61 5.36
N ARG A 256 -5.50 18.01 4.42
CA ARG A 256 -5.85 18.03 3.01
C ARG A 256 -4.67 17.68 2.13
N GLN A 257 -4.92 16.84 1.12
CA GLN A 257 -3.98 16.49 0.07
C GLN A 257 -4.61 16.80 -1.28
N THR A 258 -3.96 17.65 -2.09
CA THR A 258 -4.35 17.88 -3.49
C THR A 258 -3.42 17.09 -4.38
N ILE A 259 -3.99 16.25 -5.24
CA ILE A 259 -3.28 15.40 -6.19
C ILE A 259 -3.38 16.02 -7.58
N TYR A 260 -2.24 16.21 -8.22
CA TYR A 260 -2.13 16.69 -9.59
C TYR A 260 -1.70 15.53 -10.49
N ARG A 261 -2.28 15.43 -11.67
CA ARG A 261 -1.85 14.51 -12.72
C ARG A 261 -1.34 15.34 -13.89
N ASN A 262 -0.05 15.19 -14.23
CA ASN A 262 0.61 16.01 -15.27
C ASN A 262 0.37 17.52 -15.07
N ASN A 263 0.55 18.00 -13.83
CA ASN A 263 0.35 19.39 -13.38
C ASN A 263 -1.12 19.91 -13.42
N VAL A 264 -2.11 19.04 -13.68
CA VAL A 264 -3.53 19.40 -13.62
C VAL A 264 -4.12 18.83 -12.33
N PRO A 265 -4.80 19.65 -11.49
CA PRO A 265 -5.45 19.16 -10.28
C PRO A 265 -6.52 18.13 -10.66
N TYR A 266 -6.44 16.96 -10.05
CA TYR A 266 -7.19 15.78 -10.44
C TYR A 266 -8.07 15.25 -9.31
N GLN A 267 -7.53 15.26 -8.07
CA GLN A 267 -8.22 14.71 -6.90
C GLN A 267 -7.86 15.50 -5.64
N VAL A 268 -8.77 15.54 -4.68
CA VAL A 268 -8.53 16.08 -3.32
C VAL A 268 -8.95 15.02 -2.31
N ILE A 269 -8.13 14.83 -1.29
CA ILE A 269 -8.46 14.05 -0.08
C ILE A 269 -8.50 15.03 1.08
N GLU A 270 -9.58 15.02 1.86
CA GLU A 270 -9.74 15.82 3.08
C GLU A 270 -9.92 14.89 4.27
N ARG A 271 -9.34 15.25 5.40
CA ARG A 271 -9.39 14.51 6.66
C ARG A 271 -10.08 15.29 7.75
N GLU A 272 -10.94 14.63 8.48
CA GLU A 272 -11.42 15.02 9.79
C GLU A 272 -10.80 14.06 10.83
N ILE A 273 -10.01 14.59 11.76
CA ILE A 273 -9.30 13.81 12.77
C ILE A 273 -9.94 14.13 14.14
N ALA A 274 -10.36 13.10 14.88
CA ALA A 274 -10.92 13.28 16.20
C ALA A 274 -10.03 12.68 17.29
N PHE A 275 -9.84 13.45 18.34
CA PHE A 275 -9.08 13.10 19.53
C PHE A 275 -10.04 12.86 20.71
N PRO A 276 -9.62 12.11 21.75
CA PRO A 276 -10.41 11.98 22.99
C PRO A 276 -10.72 13.37 23.58
N ALA A 277 -11.90 13.53 24.15
CA ALA A 277 -12.18 14.71 24.97
C ALA A 277 -11.24 14.69 26.19
N ASN A 278 -10.65 15.85 26.48
CA ASN A 278 -9.81 16.05 27.67
C ASN A 278 -10.64 15.94 28.94
#